data_8d9d8a628e5dd2b37bac288c6c76a555
#
_entry.id   8d9d8a628e5dd2b37bac288c6c76a555
#
_cell.length_a   1.000
_cell.length_b   1.000
_cell.length_c   1.000
_cell.angle_alpha   90.00
_cell.angle_beta   90.00
_cell.angle_gamma   90.00
#
_symmetry.space_group_name_H-M   'P 1'
#
loop_
_entity.id
_entity.type
_entity.pdbx_description
1 polymer ?
#
loop_
_entity_poly.entity_id
_entity_poly.type
_entity_poly.pdbx_seq_one_letter_code
_entity_poly.pdbx_strand_id
1 'polypeptide(L)'
;MERVRRKQELRDDDRVLCWLQVQADGYINDGVIPIRFFLNTYRVLSDGWGVFAYDTDAGFARGFVPDGQPFRFHGWRNGVMVMKSKDGTLYSCLTGIAFDGPRKGNRLQPEPTLLSDWGFWQKRYPAAVAYNMYDKYKPVDLPGTLNEDSLKTRGPADPRLPADTMVLGVWDGKQARAYPVDTLKKAGVIHDIAEGKPRIILWYAPTRTAAAYHQPWGTSGIKGDAGWIFKIDPKADAAPFTDERTAQHWDITGRSADGGPRLIWMDSIQVKWFAWAAEYPQTSVFDE
;
A
#
# COMPACT_ATOMS: atom_id res chain seq x y z
N MET A 1 10.91 -18.29 8.66
CA MET A 1 10.29 -17.13 9.35
C MET A 1 10.02 -17.56 10.78
N GLU A 2 10.76 -17.02 11.73
CA GLU A 2 10.51 -17.29 13.14
C GLU A 2 9.30 -16.50 13.59
N ARG A 3 8.30 -17.18 14.16
CA ARG A 3 7.08 -16.53 14.62
C ARG A 3 7.42 -15.65 15.82
N VAL A 4 7.39 -14.34 15.67
CA VAL A 4 7.53 -13.42 16.79
C VAL A 4 6.26 -13.52 17.64
N ARG A 5 6.28 -14.44 18.60
CA ARG A 5 5.25 -14.54 19.65
C ARG A 5 5.54 -13.62 20.84
N ARG A 6 6.59 -12.81 20.80
CA ARG A 6 6.95 -11.93 21.90
C ARG A 6 6.12 -10.66 21.86
N LYS A 7 4.96 -10.69 22.51
CA LYS A 7 4.04 -9.56 22.72
C LYS A 7 4.66 -8.29 23.33
N GLN A 8 5.95 -8.34 23.73
CA GLN A 8 6.58 -7.30 24.54
C GLN A 8 7.43 -6.29 23.75
N GLU A 9 7.62 -6.49 22.45
CA GLU A 9 8.61 -5.71 21.69
C GLU A 9 8.01 -4.73 20.69
N LEU A 10 6.75 -4.93 20.25
CA LEU A 10 6.00 -3.97 19.45
C LEU A 10 4.92 -3.31 20.30
N ARG A 11 4.79 -1.98 20.16
CA ARG A 11 3.72 -1.20 20.76
C ARG A 11 2.53 -1.16 19.81
N ASP A 12 1.35 -0.95 20.35
CA ASP A 12 0.11 -0.89 19.57
C ASP A 12 0.16 0.19 18.48
N ASP A 13 0.88 1.30 18.74
CA ASP A 13 1.06 2.42 17.81
C ASP A 13 2.24 2.27 16.84
N ASP A 14 3.02 1.19 16.91
CA ASP A 14 4.09 0.94 15.96
C ASP A 14 3.53 0.74 14.55
N ARG A 15 4.02 1.55 13.60
CA ARG A 15 3.64 1.42 12.19
C ARG A 15 4.21 0.14 11.60
N VAL A 16 3.38 -0.55 10.85
CA VAL A 16 3.72 -1.80 10.18
C VAL A 16 3.32 -1.75 8.70
N LEU A 17 4.18 -2.30 7.86
CA LEU A 17 3.81 -2.69 6.50
C LEU A 17 3.13 -4.06 6.60
N CYS A 18 1.91 -4.14 6.14
CA CYS A 18 1.11 -5.36 6.13
C CYS A 18 0.94 -5.84 4.70
N TRP A 19 1.04 -7.14 4.45
CA TRP A 19 0.70 -7.72 3.16
C TRP A 19 -0.32 -8.84 3.33
N LEU A 20 -1.19 -8.96 2.32
CA LEU A 20 -2.30 -9.88 2.30
C LEU A 20 -2.09 -10.89 1.18
N GLN A 21 -1.40 -11.96 1.46
CA GLN A 21 -1.20 -13.03 0.50
C GLN A 21 -2.31 -14.07 0.64
N VAL A 22 -3.10 -14.25 -0.42
CA VAL A 22 -4.07 -15.34 -0.50
C VAL A 22 -3.40 -16.53 -1.19
N GLN A 23 -3.17 -17.60 -0.46
CA GLN A 23 -2.65 -18.85 -1.04
C GLN A 23 -3.76 -19.64 -1.73
N ALA A 24 -3.38 -20.52 -2.65
CA ALA A 24 -4.33 -21.32 -3.45
C ALA A 24 -5.24 -22.23 -2.61
N ASP A 25 -4.85 -22.57 -1.39
CA ASP A 25 -5.62 -23.33 -0.41
C ASP A 25 -6.57 -22.46 0.45
N GLY A 26 -6.65 -21.14 0.14
CA GLY A 26 -7.45 -20.18 0.90
C GLY A 26 -6.77 -19.70 2.19
N TYR A 27 -5.57 -20.21 2.52
CA TYR A 27 -4.80 -19.74 3.65
C TYR A 27 -4.30 -18.34 3.40
N ILE A 28 -4.50 -17.45 4.36
CA ILE A 28 -4.05 -16.06 4.28
C ILE A 28 -2.82 -15.90 5.15
N ASN A 29 -1.70 -15.58 4.50
CA ASN A 29 -0.47 -15.26 5.20
C ASN A 29 -0.49 -13.76 5.52
N ASP A 30 -0.96 -13.43 6.73
CA ASP A 30 -1.03 -12.05 7.22
C ASP A 30 0.30 -11.65 7.83
N GLY A 31 1.29 -11.41 6.97
CA GLY A 31 2.61 -10.97 7.42
C GLY A 31 2.66 -9.47 7.68
N VAL A 32 3.50 -9.06 8.63
CA VAL A 32 3.81 -7.65 8.87
C VAL A 32 5.33 -7.42 8.99
N ILE A 33 5.78 -6.26 8.51
CA ILE A 33 7.13 -5.77 8.73
C ILE A 33 7.04 -4.49 9.55
N PRO A 34 7.57 -4.48 10.79
CA PRO A 34 7.65 -3.26 11.60
C PRO A 34 8.52 -2.21 10.90
N ILE A 35 7.97 -1.03 10.62
CA ILE A 35 8.67 0.00 9.83
C ILE A 35 9.96 0.45 10.51
N ARG A 36 9.93 0.67 11.84
CA ARG A 36 11.11 1.11 12.59
C ARG A 36 12.27 0.11 12.58
N PHE A 37 11.98 -1.19 12.48
CA PHE A 37 13.01 -2.24 12.37
C PHE A 37 13.51 -2.42 10.95
N PHE A 38 12.60 -2.25 9.98
CA PHE A 38 12.91 -2.31 8.56
C PHE A 38 13.99 -1.29 8.17
N LEU A 39 13.90 -0.07 8.70
CA LEU A 39 14.84 1.00 8.39
C LEU A 39 16.26 0.78 8.94
N ASN A 40 16.41 0.03 10.02
CA ASN A 40 17.73 -0.21 10.60
C ASN A 40 18.64 -1.07 9.71
N THR A 41 18.07 -1.85 8.81
CA THR A 41 18.83 -2.87 8.09
C THR A 41 18.90 -2.64 6.60
N TYR A 42 17.74 -2.65 6.01
CA TYR A 42 17.57 -2.61 4.56
C TYR A 42 16.42 -1.69 4.23
N ARG A 43 16.64 -0.78 3.33
CA ARG A 43 15.56 -0.02 2.74
C ARG A 43 14.78 -0.87 1.72
N VAL A 44 15.41 -1.96 1.25
CA VAL A 44 14.79 -3.01 0.44
C VAL A 44 15.06 -4.35 1.11
N LEU A 45 13.98 -5.04 1.47
CA LEU A 45 14.01 -6.41 1.96
C LEU A 45 13.57 -7.33 0.84
N SER A 46 14.40 -8.34 0.52
CA SER A 46 14.11 -9.28 -0.56
C SER A 46 14.38 -10.69 -0.09
N ASP A 47 13.35 -11.51 -0.06
CA ASP A 47 13.44 -12.91 0.34
C ASP A 47 12.44 -13.77 -0.45
N GLY A 48 12.23 -15.01 -0.03
CA GLY A 48 11.27 -15.94 -0.65
C GLY A 48 9.80 -15.56 -0.47
N TRP A 49 9.50 -14.57 0.37
CA TRP A 49 8.13 -14.11 0.66
C TRP A 49 7.74 -12.90 -0.17
N GLY A 50 8.71 -12.06 -0.51
CA GLY A 50 8.44 -10.84 -1.27
C GLY A 50 9.65 -9.95 -1.42
N VAL A 51 9.44 -8.87 -2.15
CA VAL A 51 10.35 -7.74 -2.23
C VAL A 51 9.65 -6.54 -1.63
N PHE A 52 10.14 -6.05 -0.48
CA PHE A 52 9.51 -4.97 0.26
C PHE A 52 10.43 -3.77 0.36
N ALA A 53 9.89 -2.60 0.13
CA ALA A 53 10.59 -1.33 0.25
C ALA A 53 9.82 -0.36 1.14
N TYR A 54 10.56 0.40 1.95
CA TYR A 54 10.03 1.55 2.66
C TYR A 54 10.85 2.78 2.33
N ASP A 55 10.22 3.77 1.72
CA ASP A 55 10.80 5.06 1.39
C ASP A 55 10.28 6.12 2.37
N THR A 56 11.13 6.54 3.29
CA THR A 56 10.79 7.54 4.32
C THR A 56 10.49 8.90 3.73
N ASP A 57 11.24 9.27 2.68
CA ASP A 57 11.16 10.60 2.08
C ASP A 57 9.90 10.77 1.25
N ALA A 58 9.58 9.74 0.45
CA ALA A 58 8.36 9.67 -0.33
C ALA A 58 7.15 9.18 0.47
N GLY A 59 7.36 8.65 1.69
CA GLY A 59 6.31 8.29 2.64
C GLY A 59 5.52 7.04 2.26
N PHE A 60 6.11 6.10 1.52
CA PHE A 60 5.41 4.88 1.10
C PHE A 60 6.07 3.61 1.60
N ALA A 61 5.26 2.57 1.78
CA ALA A 61 5.69 1.19 1.95
C ALA A 61 5.07 0.32 0.85
N ARG A 62 5.90 -0.46 0.15
CA ARG A 62 5.50 -1.20 -1.04
C ARG A 62 6.00 -2.62 -1.00
N GLY A 63 5.17 -3.57 -1.46
CA GLY A 63 5.53 -4.96 -1.69
C GLY A 63 5.37 -5.38 -3.15
N PHE A 64 6.19 -6.34 -3.56
CA PHE A 64 6.11 -7.01 -4.85
C PHE A 64 6.27 -8.51 -4.68
N VAL A 65 5.62 -9.28 -5.54
CA VAL A 65 5.81 -10.72 -5.64
C VAL A 65 7.28 -11.04 -5.99
N PRO A 66 7.93 -12.01 -5.32
CA PRO A 66 9.30 -12.38 -5.67
C PRO A 66 9.34 -12.90 -7.11
N ASP A 67 10.34 -12.44 -7.87
CA ASP A 67 10.56 -12.88 -9.27
C ASP A 67 11.75 -13.85 -9.43
N GLY A 68 12.18 -14.47 -8.31
CA GLY A 68 13.29 -15.40 -8.26
C GLY A 68 14.67 -14.74 -8.21
N GLN A 69 14.74 -13.42 -8.13
CA GLN A 69 15.99 -12.68 -7.96
C GLN A 69 16.02 -11.87 -6.67
N PRO A 70 17.18 -11.79 -6.00
CA PRO A 70 17.36 -10.88 -4.89
C PRO A 70 17.48 -9.44 -5.37
N PHE A 71 16.87 -8.53 -4.61
CA PHE A 71 16.94 -7.08 -4.80
C PHE A 71 17.67 -6.43 -3.63
N ARG A 72 18.31 -5.30 -3.91
CA ARG A 72 18.97 -4.47 -2.92
C ARG A 72 18.76 -3.00 -3.22
N PHE A 73 18.79 -2.16 -2.18
CA PHE A 73 18.81 -0.73 -2.36
C PHE A 73 19.98 -0.27 -3.22
N HIS A 74 19.72 0.67 -4.13
CA HIS A 74 20.74 1.18 -5.05
C HIS A 74 20.95 2.71 -4.94
N GLY A 75 19.93 3.48 -4.64
CA GLY A 75 19.95 4.93 -4.58
C GLY A 75 18.58 5.55 -4.83
N TRP A 76 18.55 6.73 -5.41
CA TRP A 76 17.31 7.45 -5.74
C TRP A 76 17.29 7.91 -7.19
N ARG A 77 16.09 8.01 -7.73
CA ARG A 77 15.77 8.66 -9.00
C ARG A 77 14.48 9.45 -8.84
N ASN A 78 14.46 10.72 -9.23
CA ASN A 78 13.31 11.62 -9.04
C ASN A 78 12.83 11.72 -7.57
N GLY A 79 13.74 11.56 -6.61
CA GLY A 79 13.41 11.53 -5.19
C GLY A 79 12.76 10.22 -4.70
N VAL A 80 12.65 9.21 -5.56
CA VAL A 80 12.08 7.89 -5.26
C VAL A 80 13.19 6.86 -5.15
N MET A 81 13.11 5.98 -4.16
CA MET A 81 14.06 4.88 -3.98
C MET A 81 14.12 3.98 -5.22
N VAL A 82 15.35 3.57 -5.54
CA VAL A 82 15.70 2.62 -6.60
C VAL A 82 16.23 1.34 -6.00
N MET A 83 15.77 0.21 -6.49
CA MET A 83 16.33 -1.11 -6.18
C MET A 83 16.97 -1.73 -7.41
N LYS A 84 18.01 -2.54 -7.17
CA LYS A 84 18.78 -3.24 -8.17
C LYS A 84 18.69 -4.75 -8.00
N SER A 85 18.32 -5.47 -9.04
CA SER A 85 18.31 -6.93 -9.08
C SER A 85 19.73 -7.50 -9.31
N LYS A 86 19.88 -8.81 -9.13
CA LYS A 86 21.15 -9.51 -9.29
C LYS A 86 21.73 -9.36 -10.69
N ASP A 87 20.91 -9.33 -11.73
CA ASP A 87 21.31 -9.16 -13.12
C ASP A 87 21.69 -7.71 -13.50
N GLY A 88 21.61 -6.79 -12.54
CA GLY A 88 21.97 -5.39 -12.73
C GLY A 88 20.83 -4.46 -13.12
N THR A 89 19.63 -4.98 -13.36
CA THR A 89 18.46 -4.17 -13.72
C THR A 89 18.03 -3.24 -12.56
N LEU A 90 17.70 -2.00 -12.89
CA LEU A 90 17.26 -0.97 -11.96
C LEU A 90 15.74 -0.78 -12.03
N TYR A 91 15.11 -0.82 -10.87
CA TYR A 91 13.64 -0.69 -10.72
C TYR A 91 13.28 0.45 -9.78
N SER A 92 12.19 1.14 -10.09
CA SER A 92 11.56 2.05 -9.13
C SER A 92 10.93 1.24 -7.99
N CYS A 93 11.24 1.58 -6.73
CA CYS A 93 10.60 0.96 -5.58
C CYS A 93 9.11 1.33 -5.45
N LEU A 94 8.65 2.40 -6.08
CA LEU A 94 7.25 2.80 -6.07
C LEU A 94 6.42 2.03 -7.08
N THR A 95 6.88 1.96 -8.33
CA THR A 95 6.09 1.39 -9.43
C THR A 95 6.44 -0.06 -9.74
N GLY A 96 7.62 -0.54 -9.33
CA GLY A 96 8.15 -1.82 -9.75
C GLY A 96 8.58 -1.87 -11.22
N ILE A 97 8.60 -0.73 -11.92
CA ILE A 97 8.99 -0.67 -13.34
C ILE A 97 10.50 -0.63 -13.46
N ALA A 98 11.05 -1.51 -14.29
CA ALA A 98 12.45 -1.51 -14.69
C ALA A 98 12.70 -0.37 -15.68
N PHE A 99 13.56 0.58 -15.33
CA PHE A 99 13.86 1.72 -16.20
C PHE A 99 15.24 1.65 -16.84
N ASP A 100 16.11 0.75 -16.35
CA ASP A 100 17.44 0.51 -16.90
C ASP A 100 17.89 -0.93 -16.69
N GLY A 101 18.85 -1.40 -17.53
CA GLY A 101 19.40 -2.74 -17.46
C GLY A 101 18.70 -3.77 -18.36
N PRO A 102 19.07 -5.06 -18.22
CA PRO A 102 18.62 -6.13 -19.14
C PRO A 102 17.10 -6.32 -19.22
N ARG A 103 16.38 -5.98 -18.15
CA ARG A 103 14.91 -6.14 -18.06
C ARG A 103 14.15 -4.83 -18.19
N LYS A 104 14.76 -3.80 -18.77
CA LYS A 104 14.11 -2.50 -18.98
C LYS A 104 12.73 -2.66 -19.62
N GLY A 105 11.73 -1.99 -19.04
CA GLY A 105 10.33 -2.06 -19.46
C GLY A 105 9.49 -3.12 -18.71
N ASN A 106 10.12 -4.11 -18.07
CA ASN A 106 9.39 -5.06 -17.25
C ASN A 106 8.84 -4.40 -15.99
N ARG A 107 7.76 -4.94 -15.44
CA ARG A 107 7.18 -4.52 -14.19
C ARG A 107 7.04 -5.71 -13.24
N LEU A 108 7.49 -5.53 -12.02
CA LEU A 108 7.21 -6.48 -10.94
C LEU A 108 5.72 -6.48 -10.62
N GLN A 109 5.18 -7.66 -10.32
CA GLN A 109 3.80 -7.78 -9.88
C GLN A 109 3.67 -7.17 -8.48
N PRO A 110 2.80 -6.17 -8.26
CA PRO A 110 2.60 -5.59 -6.95
C PRO A 110 1.86 -6.57 -6.03
N GLU A 111 2.30 -6.62 -4.78
CA GLU A 111 1.60 -7.28 -3.68
C GLU A 111 0.58 -6.31 -3.05
N PRO A 112 -0.60 -6.78 -2.65
CA PRO A 112 -1.51 -6.00 -1.83
C PRO A 112 -0.85 -5.66 -0.49
N THR A 113 -0.41 -4.42 -0.33
CA THR A 113 0.27 -3.94 0.87
C THR A 113 -0.41 -2.68 1.42
N LEU A 114 -0.46 -2.59 2.74
CA LEU A 114 -1.03 -1.46 3.46
C LEU A 114 -0.06 -1.02 4.57
N LEU A 115 -0.08 0.27 4.90
CA LEU A 115 0.47 0.78 6.14
C LEU A 115 -0.62 0.79 7.21
N SER A 116 -0.38 0.12 8.34
CA SER A 116 -1.31 0.06 9.46
C SER A 116 -0.57 0.20 10.79
N ASP A 117 -1.28 0.12 11.90
CA ASP A 117 -0.71 0.08 13.24
C ASP A 117 -0.76 -1.35 13.78
N TRP A 118 0.27 -1.77 14.54
CA TRP A 118 0.40 -3.14 15.04
C TRP A 118 -0.77 -3.58 15.90
N GLY A 119 -1.25 -2.74 16.81
CA GLY A 119 -2.37 -3.06 17.70
C GLY A 119 -3.66 -3.39 16.94
N PHE A 120 -3.98 -2.59 15.90
CA PHE A 120 -5.11 -2.91 15.01
C PHE A 120 -4.90 -4.25 14.31
N TRP A 121 -3.71 -4.45 13.76
CA TRP A 121 -3.41 -5.67 12.99
C TRP A 121 -3.48 -6.92 13.85
N GLN A 122 -2.88 -6.89 15.05
CA GLN A 122 -2.89 -8.01 15.99
C GLN A 122 -4.32 -8.33 16.49
N LYS A 123 -5.13 -7.29 16.78
CA LYS A 123 -6.52 -7.46 17.19
C LYS A 123 -7.36 -8.09 16.09
N ARG A 124 -7.18 -7.63 14.86
CA ARG A 124 -7.96 -8.10 13.69
C ARG A 124 -7.48 -9.45 13.17
N TYR A 125 -6.20 -9.72 13.24
CA TYR A 125 -5.53 -10.92 12.73
C TYR A 125 -4.61 -11.54 13.80
N PRO A 126 -5.18 -12.22 14.81
CA PRO A 126 -4.40 -12.74 15.94
C PRO A 126 -3.34 -13.80 15.55
N ALA A 127 -3.52 -14.42 14.38
CA ALA A 127 -2.57 -15.39 13.82
C ALA A 127 -1.47 -14.73 12.97
N ALA A 128 -1.54 -13.42 12.75
CA ALA A 128 -0.53 -12.69 11.98
C ALA A 128 0.87 -12.86 12.59
N VAL A 129 1.85 -12.89 11.69
CA VAL A 129 3.26 -13.00 12.07
C VAL A 129 4.00 -11.72 11.72
N ALA A 130 4.78 -11.21 12.65
CA ALA A 130 5.69 -10.12 12.39
C ALA A 130 7.04 -10.68 11.89
N TYR A 131 7.65 -9.95 10.96
CA TYR A 131 8.99 -10.24 10.47
C TYR A 131 9.99 -10.07 11.62
N ASN A 132 10.74 -11.15 11.95
CA ASN A 132 11.69 -11.12 13.06
C ASN A 132 13.00 -10.46 12.62
N MET A 133 13.22 -9.24 13.09
CA MET A 133 14.47 -8.50 12.88
C MET A 133 15.24 -8.26 14.18
N TYR A 134 14.72 -8.71 15.33
CA TYR A 134 15.26 -8.37 16.66
C TYR A 134 16.61 -8.99 16.97
N ASP A 135 16.83 -10.22 16.54
CA ASP A 135 18.09 -10.94 16.86
C ASP A 135 19.28 -10.35 16.11
N LYS A 136 19.02 -9.63 15.05
CA LYS A 136 20.05 -9.10 14.14
C LYS A 136 20.20 -7.59 14.19
N TYR A 137 19.11 -6.86 14.43
CA TYR A 137 19.06 -5.43 14.22
C TYR A 137 18.31 -4.70 15.33
N LYS A 138 18.90 -3.60 15.80
CA LYS A 138 18.24 -2.74 16.77
C LYS A 138 17.23 -1.83 16.07
N PRO A 139 16.05 -1.59 16.67
CA PRO A 139 15.12 -0.59 16.15
C PRO A 139 15.76 0.79 16.10
N VAL A 140 15.45 1.55 15.08
CA VAL A 140 15.84 2.96 14.94
C VAL A 140 14.60 3.82 14.83
N ASP A 141 14.69 5.05 15.31
CA ASP A 141 13.64 6.03 15.07
C ASP A 141 13.64 6.43 13.60
N LEU A 142 12.45 6.79 13.10
CA LEU A 142 12.32 7.33 11.76
C LEU A 142 13.11 8.64 11.69
N PRO A 143 13.90 8.87 10.62
CA PRO A 143 14.63 10.12 10.48
C PRO A 143 13.66 11.29 10.44
N GLY A 144 13.96 12.33 11.21
CA GLY A 144 13.18 13.56 11.24
C GLY A 144 13.45 14.48 10.06
N THR A 145 14.46 14.18 9.26
CA THR A 145 14.88 14.97 8.10
C THR A 145 14.90 14.13 6.84
N LEU A 146 14.66 14.76 5.69
CA LEU A 146 14.76 14.13 4.40
C LEU A 146 16.21 13.74 4.07
N ASN A 147 16.38 12.67 3.30
CA ASN A 147 17.68 12.25 2.85
C ASN A 147 18.19 13.19 1.74
N GLU A 148 19.41 13.74 1.93
CA GLU A 148 19.99 14.69 0.98
C GLU A 148 20.14 14.11 -0.44
N ASP A 149 20.48 12.84 -0.58
CA ASP A 149 20.64 12.22 -1.88
C ASP A 149 19.27 12.03 -2.59
N SER A 150 18.20 11.77 -1.82
CA SER A 150 16.85 11.80 -2.35
C SER A 150 16.49 13.20 -2.87
N LEU A 151 16.76 14.23 -2.07
CA LEU A 151 16.49 15.63 -2.45
C LEU A 151 17.23 16.05 -3.72
N LYS A 152 18.51 15.70 -3.84
CA LYS A 152 19.36 16.02 -5.02
C LYS A 152 18.83 15.41 -6.33
N THR A 153 18.09 14.31 -6.24
CA THR A 153 17.56 13.63 -7.43
C THR A 153 16.16 14.06 -7.82
N ARG A 154 15.49 14.91 -7.01
CA ARG A 154 14.15 15.40 -7.32
C ARG A 154 14.16 16.29 -8.58
N GLY A 155 13.21 16.01 -9.46
CA GLY A 155 12.92 16.87 -10.61
C GLY A 155 12.11 18.11 -10.23
N PRO A 156 11.69 18.91 -11.22
CA PRO A 156 10.77 20.03 -11.01
C PRO A 156 9.50 19.59 -10.28
N ALA A 157 9.02 20.44 -9.38
CA ALA A 157 7.77 20.18 -8.66
C ALA A 157 6.58 20.22 -9.64
N ASP A 158 5.70 19.25 -9.53
CA ASP A 158 4.42 19.28 -10.23
C ASP A 158 3.47 20.24 -9.48
N PRO A 159 2.94 21.29 -10.16
CA PRO A 159 2.22 22.37 -9.51
C PRO A 159 0.78 22.02 -9.11
N ARG A 160 0.25 20.87 -9.53
CA ARG A 160 -1.14 20.49 -9.28
C ARG A 160 -1.46 20.31 -7.79
N LEU A 161 -0.48 19.85 -7.00
CA LEU A 161 -0.57 19.78 -5.53
C LEU A 161 0.78 20.16 -4.90
N PRO A 162 0.78 20.62 -3.63
CA PRO A 162 2.03 20.78 -2.88
C PRO A 162 2.82 19.46 -2.82
N ALA A 163 4.15 19.55 -2.95
CA ALA A 163 5.03 18.38 -3.10
C ALA A 163 4.88 17.31 -2.00
N ASP A 164 4.66 17.74 -0.76
CA ASP A 164 4.52 16.85 0.40
C ASP A 164 3.07 16.42 0.69
N THR A 165 2.11 16.79 -0.16
CA THR A 165 0.73 16.33 -0.02
C THR A 165 0.68 14.82 -0.11
N MET A 166 0.13 14.17 0.93
CA MET A 166 -0.12 12.73 0.89
C MET A 166 -1.31 12.42 -0.01
N VAL A 167 -1.14 11.49 -0.91
CA VAL A 167 -2.19 10.98 -1.79
C VAL A 167 -2.29 9.46 -1.69
N LEU A 168 -3.45 8.90 -1.97
CA LEU A 168 -3.57 7.52 -2.40
C LEU A 168 -3.45 7.51 -3.93
N GLY A 169 -2.33 7.05 -4.42
CA GLY A 169 -2.14 6.80 -5.84
C GLY A 169 -2.73 5.45 -6.23
N VAL A 170 -3.49 5.41 -7.31
CA VAL A 170 -4.11 4.19 -7.85
C VAL A 170 -3.68 4.00 -9.30
N TRP A 171 -3.21 2.82 -9.63
CA TRP A 171 -2.88 2.40 -10.98
C TRP A 171 -3.80 1.26 -11.43
N ASP A 172 -4.52 1.43 -12.54
CA ASP A 172 -5.48 0.42 -13.04
C ASP A 172 -4.96 -0.44 -14.19
N GLY A 173 -3.66 -0.36 -14.48
CA GLY A 173 -3.01 -1.03 -15.61
C GLY A 173 -2.86 -0.14 -16.84
N LYS A 174 -3.54 1.00 -16.89
CA LYS A 174 -3.50 1.96 -18.01
C LYS A 174 -3.30 3.39 -17.55
N GLN A 175 -4.02 3.79 -16.51
CA GLN A 175 -4.03 5.16 -16.01
C GLN A 175 -3.74 5.22 -14.53
N ALA A 176 -3.09 6.31 -14.14
CA ALA A 176 -2.86 6.66 -12.76
C ALA A 176 -3.84 7.73 -12.31
N ARG A 177 -4.34 7.62 -11.09
CA ARG A 177 -5.18 8.63 -10.45
C ARG A 177 -4.78 8.80 -8.99
N ALA A 178 -4.68 10.04 -8.54
CA ALA A 178 -4.32 10.39 -7.17
C ALA A 178 -5.54 10.92 -6.42
N TYR A 179 -5.74 10.42 -5.20
CA TYR A 179 -6.78 10.87 -4.28
C TYR A 179 -6.09 11.55 -3.09
N PRO A 180 -6.19 12.88 -2.93
CA PRO A 180 -5.62 13.58 -1.79
C PRO A 180 -6.14 13.00 -0.47
N VAL A 181 -5.23 12.71 0.47
CA VAL A 181 -5.61 12.10 1.75
C VAL A 181 -6.56 12.98 2.54
N ASP A 182 -6.47 14.31 2.41
CA ASP A 182 -7.38 15.22 3.12
C ASP A 182 -8.82 15.14 2.57
N THR A 183 -8.99 14.88 1.28
CA THR A 183 -10.29 14.56 0.69
C THR A 183 -10.81 13.21 1.24
N LEU A 184 -9.94 12.18 1.29
CA LEU A 184 -10.30 10.87 1.85
C LEU A 184 -10.72 10.94 3.32
N LYS A 185 -10.03 11.75 4.13
CA LYS A 185 -10.39 11.97 5.55
C LYS A 185 -11.79 12.54 5.73
N LYS A 186 -12.20 13.43 4.84
CA LYS A 186 -13.54 14.05 4.88
C LYS A 186 -14.62 13.09 4.43
N ALA A 187 -14.37 12.39 3.32
CA ALA A 187 -15.37 11.52 2.70
C ALA A 187 -15.50 10.16 3.39
N GLY A 188 -14.38 9.59 3.87
CA GLY A 188 -14.31 8.24 4.42
C GLY A 188 -14.45 7.14 3.37
N VAL A 189 -15.41 7.26 2.48
CA VAL A 189 -15.63 6.41 1.30
C VAL A 189 -15.84 7.29 0.08
N ILE A 190 -15.15 6.98 -1.01
CA ILE A 190 -15.38 7.61 -2.33
C ILE A 190 -15.76 6.52 -3.32
N HIS A 191 -16.86 6.73 -4.04
CA HIS A 191 -17.22 5.98 -5.23
C HIS A 191 -16.78 6.79 -6.42
N ASP A 192 -15.88 6.23 -7.23
CA ASP A 192 -15.37 6.91 -8.41
C ASP A 192 -15.52 6.02 -9.64
N ILE A 193 -15.74 6.64 -10.78
CA ILE A 193 -15.78 5.98 -12.08
C ILE A 193 -14.68 6.58 -12.94
N ALA A 194 -13.64 5.81 -13.19
CA ALA A 194 -12.62 6.21 -14.13
C ALA A 194 -12.63 5.28 -15.33
N GLU A 195 -12.75 5.86 -16.52
CA GLU A 195 -12.89 5.16 -17.80
C GLU A 195 -14.01 4.09 -17.82
N GLY A 196 -15.14 4.42 -17.21
CA GLY A 196 -16.28 3.52 -17.13
C GLY A 196 -16.10 2.33 -16.15
N LYS A 197 -15.00 2.29 -15.40
CA LYS A 197 -14.74 1.27 -14.38
C LYS A 197 -15.01 1.84 -13.00
N PRO A 198 -16.02 1.32 -12.29
CA PRO A 198 -16.31 1.75 -10.94
C PRO A 198 -15.27 1.23 -9.96
N ARG A 199 -14.88 2.08 -9.01
CA ARG A 199 -13.94 1.78 -7.94
C ARG A 199 -14.41 2.37 -6.62
N ILE A 200 -13.98 1.75 -5.53
CA ILE A 200 -14.25 2.20 -4.17
C ILE A 200 -12.92 2.55 -3.53
N ILE A 201 -12.86 3.76 -2.98
CA ILE A 201 -11.70 4.23 -2.21
C ILE A 201 -12.14 4.32 -0.76
N LEU A 202 -11.41 3.63 0.11
CA LEU A 202 -11.71 3.54 1.53
C LEU A 202 -10.64 4.28 2.34
N TRP A 203 -11.08 5.01 3.35
CA TRP A 203 -10.23 5.61 4.36
C TRP A 203 -10.58 5.11 5.76
N TYR A 204 -9.65 4.47 6.43
CA TYR A 204 -9.80 4.02 7.81
C TYR A 204 -9.02 4.94 8.75
N ALA A 205 -9.74 5.83 9.41
CA ALA A 205 -9.16 6.90 10.24
C ALA A 205 -8.31 6.40 11.41
N PRO A 206 -8.71 5.34 12.17
CA PRO A 206 -7.94 4.88 13.31
C PRO A 206 -6.50 4.52 12.99
N THR A 207 -6.22 3.93 11.84
CA THR A 207 -4.86 3.56 11.42
C THR A 207 -4.31 4.45 10.30
N ARG A 208 -5.04 5.48 9.91
CA ARG A 208 -4.66 6.41 8.82
C ARG A 208 -4.32 5.67 7.52
N THR A 209 -5.12 4.64 7.23
CA THR A 209 -4.91 3.75 6.09
C THR A 209 -5.92 4.05 5.00
N ALA A 210 -5.45 4.16 3.76
CA ALA A 210 -6.28 4.21 2.56
C ALA A 210 -6.03 3.01 1.67
N ALA A 211 -7.08 2.55 0.98
CA ALA A 211 -6.99 1.46 0.01
C ALA A 211 -8.03 1.66 -1.10
N ALA A 212 -7.73 1.13 -2.30
CA ALA A 212 -8.64 1.13 -3.43
C ALA A 212 -9.02 -0.29 -3.83
N TYR A 213 -10.28 -0.46 -4.19
CA TYR A 213 -10.84 -1.74 -4.60
C TYR A 213 -11.69 -1.57 -5.86
N HIS A 214 -11.73 -2.61 -6.70
CA HIS A 214 -12.74 -2.71 -7.73
C HIS A 214 -14.10 -2.77 -7.06
N GLN A 215 -15.02 -1.91 -7.51
CA GLN A 215 -16.39 -1.98 -7.05
C GLN A 215 -17.02 -3.27 -7.59
N PRO A 216 -17.58 -4.14 -6.72
CA PRO A 216 -18.29 -5.30 -7.19
C PRO A 216 -19.49 -4.87 -8.04
N TRP A 217 -19.61 -5.44 -9.23
CA TRP A 217 -20.82 -5.26 -10.05
C TRP A 217 -22.01 -5.88 -9.35
N GLY A 218 -23.16 -5.28 -9.49
CA GLY A 218 -24.39 -5.92 -9.03
C GLY A 218 -24.53 -7.30 -9.66
N THR A 219 -24.87 -8.30 -8.86
CA THR A 219 -25.01 -9.69 -9.27
C THR A 219 -26.15 -9.92 -10.27
N SER A 220 -26.93 -8.88 -10.58
CA SER A 220 -28.12 -8.96 -11.43
C SER A 220 -27.83 -8.98 -12.94
N GLY A 221 -26.62 -8.62 -13.37
CA GLY A 221 -26.31 -8.46 -14.81
C GLY A 221 -27.13 -7.37 -15.51
N ILE A 222 -27.88 -6.59 -14.76
CA ILE A 222 -28.74 -5.53 -15.30
C ILE A 222 -27.89 -4.31 -15.62
N LYS A 223 -27.90 -3.89 -16.86
CA LYS A 223 -27.25 -2.65 -17.33
C LYS A 223 -27.86 -1.46 -16.59
N GLY A 224 -27.07 -0.79 -15.74
CA GLY A 224 -27.53 0.33 -14.91
C GLY A 224 -27.66 0.00 -13.41
N ASP A 225 -27.33 -1.21 -12.97
CA ASP A 225 -27.20 -1.53 -11.55
C ASP A 225 -26.03 -0.71 -10.97
N ALA A 226 -26.34 0.19 -10.02
CA ALA A 226 -25.35 1.10 -9.39
C ALA A 226 -24.23 0.38 -8.63
N GLY A 227 -24.28 -0.95 -8.60
CA GLY A 227 -23.31 -1.75 -7.82
C GLY A 227 -23.54 -1.62 -6.30
N TRP A 228 -22.55 -2.00 -5.54
CA TRP A 228 -22.57 -1.87 -4.09
C TRP A 228 -22.29 -0.43 -3.68
N ILE A 229 -23.07 0.08 -2.73
CA ILE A 229 -22.93 1.43 -2.19
C ILE A 229 -22.39 1.32 -0.77
N PHE A 230 -21.13 1.67 -0.63
CA PHE A 230 -20.43 1.63 0.66
C PHE A 230 -20.60 2.92 1.44
N LYS A 231 -20.74 2.77 2.74
CA LYS A 231 -20.70 3.86 3.73
C LYS A 231 -19.93 3.41 4.96
N ILE A 232 -19.66 4.35 5.85
CA ILE A 232 -19.04 4.05 7.15
C ILE A 232 -20.16 3.83 8.18
N ASP A 233 -20.10 2.69 8.87
CA ASP A 233 -20.82 2.49 10.13
C ASP A 233 -19.88 2.83 11.30
N PRO A 234 -20.09 3.95 11.98
CA PRO A 234 -19.21 4.38 13.07
C PRO A 234 -19.29 3.47 14.30
N LYS A 235 -20.26 2.56 14.37
CA LYS A 235 -20.41 1.60 15.46
C LYS A 235 -19.65 0.30 15.23
N ALA A 236 -19.25 0.02 14.00
CA ALA A 236 -18.51 -1.17 13.63
C ALA A 236 -17.01 -0.91 13.69
N ASP A 237 -16.39 -1.14 14.82
CA ASP A 237 -14.99 -0.81 15.18
C ASP A 237 -13.96 -1.22 14.10
N ALA A 238 -13.78 -2.53 13.87
CA ALA A 238 -12.71 -3.02 12.99
C ALA A 238 -13.12 -3.24 11.53
N ALA A 239 -14.43 -3.23 11.22
CA ALA A 239 -14.99 -3.45 9.89
C ALA A 239 -16.09 -2.42 9.58
N PRO A 240 -15.74 -1.12 9.51
CA PRO A 240 -16.72 -0.05 9.47
C PRO A 240 -17.33 0.20 8.08
N PHE A 241 -16.82 -0.44 7.04
CA PHE A 241 -17.33 -0.22 5.69
C PHE A 241 -18.50 -1.16 5.42
N THR A 242 -19.70 -0.63 5.26
CA THR A 242 -20.91 -1.44 5.04
C THR A 242 -21.55 -1.09 3.70
N ASP A 243 -21.96 -2.13 2.97
CA ASP A 243 -22.79 -1.94 1.78
C ASP A 243 -24.25 -1.77 2.16
N GLU A 244 -24.90 -0.72 1.62
CA GLU A 244 -26.29 -0.38 1.94
C GLU A 244 -27.31 -1.45 1.51
N ARG A 245 -26.98 -2.26 0.50
CA ARG A 245 -27.90 -3.26 -0.05
C ARG A 245 -27.89 -4.57 0.73
N THR A 246 -26.72 -4.98 1.18
CA THR A 246 -26.51 -6.29 1.83
C THR A 246 -26.35 -6.18 3.34
N ALA A 247 -26.09 -4.98 3.86
CA ALA A 247 -25.70 -4.71 5.24
C ALA A 247 -24.45 -5.50 5.70
N GLN A 248 -23.68 -6.08 4.77
CA GLN A 248 -22.41 -6.73 5.07
C GLN A 248 -21.35 -5.68 5.43
N HIS A 249 -20.40 -6.10 6.26
CA HIS A 249 -19.32 -5.26 6.75
C HIS A 249 -17.97 -5.72 6.23
N TRP A 250 -17.10 -4.77 5.90
CA TRP A 250 -15.70 -4.99 5.48
C TRP A 250 -14.75 -4.17 6.31
N ASP A 251 -13.57 -4.69 6.49
CA ASP A 251 -12.44 -3.94 7.01
C ASP A 251 -11.64 -3.25 5.89
N ILE A 252 -10.64 -2.45 6.28
CA ILE A 252 -9.77 -1.73 5.35
C ILE A 252 -8.94 -2.64 4.44
N THR A 253 -8.83 -3.93 4.73
CA THR A 253 -8.13 -4.90 3.89
C THR A 253 -9.02 -5.50 2.81
N GLY A 254 -10.29 -5.09 2.76
CA GLY A 254 -11.30 -5.64 1.85
C GLY A 254 -11.84 -7.00 2.25
N ARG A 255 -11.58 -7.46 3.48
CA ARG A 255 -12.19 -8.68 4.03
C ARG A 255 -13.57 -8.39 4.60
N SER A 256 -14.53 -9.24 4.28
CA SER A 256 -15.82 -9.25 4.95
C SER A 256 -15.69 -9.72 6.40
N ALA A 257 -16.38 -9.05 7.31
CA ALA A 257 -16.48 -9.47 8.72
C ALA A 257 -17.29 -10.76 8.88
N ASP A 258 -18.25 -10.98 8.00
CA ASP A 258 -19.26 -12.04 8.07
C ASP A 258 -18.90 -13.26 7.22
N GLY A 259 -17.63 -13.39 6.78
CA GLY A 259 -17.17 -14.48 5.92
C GLY A 259 -17.66 -14.41 4.47
N GLY A 260 -18.18 -13.25 4.05
CA GLY A 260 -18.60 -12.97 2.68
C GLY A 260 -17.43 -12.79 1.71
N PRO A 261 -17.72 -12.37 0.47
CA PRO A 261 -16.70 -12.18 -0.56
C PRO A 261 -15.71 -11.08 -0.18
N ARG A 262 -14.47 -11.24 -0.64
CA ARG A 262 -13.45 -10.18 -0.54
C ARG A 262 -13.64 -9.15 -1.63
N LEU A 263 -13.32 -7.90 -1.30
CA LEU A 263 -13.11 -6.88 -2.32
C LEU A 263 -11.81 -7.17 -3.09
N ILE A 264 -11.84 -6.94 -4.39
CA ILE A 264 -10.66 -7.14 -5.24
C ILE A 264 -9.80 -5.88 -5.16
N TRP A 265 -8.60 -6.02 -4.59
CA TRP A 265 -7.66 -4.92 -4.43
C TRP A 265 -7.23 -4.35 -5.78
N MET A 266 -7.14 -3.04 -5.85
CA MET A 266 -6.50 -2.30 -6.94
C MET A 266 -5.08 -1.93 -6.54
N ASP A 267 -4.16 -1.91 -7.51
CA ASP A 267 -2.80 -1.43 -7.26
C ASP A 267 -2.83 0.02 -6.77
N SER A 268 -2.76 0.16 -5.45
CA SER A 268 -2.89 1.44 -4.76
C SER A 268 -1.87 1.58 -3.65
N ILE A 269 -1.42 2.83 -3.42
CA ILE A 269 -0.39 3.12 -2.43
C ILE A 269 -0.51 4.55 -1.90
N GLN A 270 -0.39 4.71 -0.58
CA GLN A 270 -0.23 6.04 0.03
C GLN A 270 1.21 6.51 -0.18
N VAL A 271 1.36 7.72 -0.72
CA VAL A 271 2.64 8.28 -1.13
C VAL A 271 2.57 9.80 -1.19
N LYS A 272 3.68 10.50 -1.04
CA LYS A 272 3.75 11.95 -1.26
C LYS A 272 3.60 12.29 -2.75
N TRP A 273 2.94 13.42 -3.01
CA TRP A 273 2.63 13.88 -4.36
C TRP A 273 3.84 13.99 -5.27
N PHE A 274 4.97 14.54 -4.79
CA PHE A 274 6.17 14.69 -5.62
C PHE A 274 6.63 13.35 -6.22
N ALA A 275 6.57 12.27 -5.44
CA ALA A 275 7.00 10.94 -5.87
C ALA A 275 5.99 10.30 -6.82
N TRP A 276 4.69 10.44 -6.52
CA TRP A 276 3.63 9.92 -7.38
C TRP A 276 3.62 10.61 -8.74
N ALA A 277 3.65 11.95 -8.77
CA ALA A 277 3.64 12.72 -10.01
C ALA A 277 4.90 12.51 -10.86
N ALA A 278 6.06 12.30 -10.23
CA ALA A 278 7.30 12.02 -10.93
C ALA A 278 7.30 10.66 -11.65
N GLU A 279 6.68 9.64 -11.04
CA GLU A 279 6.57 8.29 -11.62
C GLU A 279 5.37 8.16 -12.57
N TYR A 280 4.32 8.97 -12.38
CA TYR A 280 3.11 9.00 -13.21
C TYR A 280 2.77 10.43 -13.64
N PRO A 281 3.52 11.05 -14.57
CA PRO A 281 3.30 12.45 -14.96
C PRO A 281 1.91 12.73 -15.53
N GLN A 282 1.28 11.72 -16.14
CA GLN A 282 -0.07 11.81 -16.71
C GLN A 282 -1.18 11.46 -15.70
N THR A 283 -0.85 11.30 -14.42
CA THR A 283 -1.85 11.01 -13.40
C THR A 283 -2.90 12.11 -13.33
N SER A 284 -4.17 11.74 -13.20
CA SER A 284 -5.21 12.69 -12.83
C SER A 284 -5.27 12.86 -11.31
N VAL A 285 -5.77 14.01 -10.87
CA VAL A 285 -6.09 14.26 -9.45
C VAL A 285 -7.61 14.19 -9.32
N PHE A 286 -8.07 13.52 -8.27
CA PHE A 286 -9.50 13.47 -7.95
C PHE A 286 -9.92 14.83 -7.37
N ASP A 287 -10.89 15.47 -8.00
CA ASP A 287 -11.61 16.66 -7.54
C ASP A 287 -13.03 16.24 -7.14
N GLU A 288 -13.55 16.78 -6.04
CA GLU A 288 -14.93 16.56 -5.57
C GLU A 288 -15.96 17.17 -6.51
#